data_7b9fec624d5fabe95fe2615f15e69fe1
#
_entry.id   7b9fec624d5fabe95fe2615f15e69fe1
#
_cell.length_a   1.000
_cell.length_b   1.000
_cell.length_c   1.000
_cell.angle_alpha   90.00
_cell.angle_beta   90.00
_cell.angle_gamma   90.00
#
_symmetry.space_group_name_H-M   'P 1'
#
loop_
_entity.id
_entity.type
_entity.pdbx_description
1 polymer ?
#
loop_
_entity_poly.entity_id
_entity_poly.type
_entity_poly.pdbx_seq_one_letter_code
_entity_poly.pdbx_strand_id
1 'polypeptide(L)'
;MTGSFKINGIRLNRKFVQVTREDFPSPPPLYEVLESGKMNMVCMVLSTLGERPFVSGTLASKDYGRAVNREAYGQCLPDVCTLSVYPHHYSLEFLGALLHMLGTRKQGFHYLVSSHSMLTFVAHESQVAGLIHLLSTGFDLPKSHAPFEQEENDELALFIKKKYPETRATYVEERIKTYGMTLVKDVYLKGYEFSFEDLSRFGKKLEEQGKGERFSHITAYMTPDQQIHLYPVTGKPLDNPGRMVCPAELLSFYGPHFGDRYGIMSRALKCLSQYDIPVLQAGCTGASICMVLPRAGGEAAEQALKDVFENP
;
A
#
# COMPACT_ATOMS: atom_id res chain seq x y z
N MET A 1 31.50 3.50 2.92
CA MET A 1 30.62 3.28 4.08
C MET A 1 29.36 4.07 3.79
N THR A 2 28.32 3.40 3.32
CA THR A 2 26.99 3.99 3.16
C THR A 2 26.49 4.34 4.55
N GLY A 3 26.13 5.60 4.80
CA GLY A 3 25.54 6.02 6.07
C GLY A 3 24.34 5.11 6.37
N SER A 4 24.35 4.43 7.53
CA SER A 4 23.25 3.56 7.91
C SER A 4 22.01 4.42 8.13
N PHE A 5 20.96 4.18 7.34
CA PHE A 5 19.67 4.84 7.56
C PHE A 5 19.10 4.39 8.89
N LYS A 6 18.67 5.34 9.69
CA LYS A 6 18.00 5.07 10.96
C LYS A 6 16.53 4.79 10.72
N ILE A 7 16.05 3.66 11.19
CA ILE A 7 14.63 3.33 11.25
C ILE A 7 14.22 3.12 12.71
N ASN A 8 12.98 3.45 13.05
CA ASN A 8 12.48 3.34 14.42
C ASN A 8 11.89 1.97 14.71
N GLY A 9 11.51 1.24 13.66
CA GLY A 9 10.98 -0.10 13.85
C GLY A 9 10.50 -0.80 12.59
N ILE A 10 10.21 -2.08 12.79
CA ILE A 10 9.63 -3.00 11.82
C ILE A 10 8.33 -3.55 12.45
N ARG A 11 7.23 -3.51 11.70
CA ARG A 11 5.96 -4.12 12.11
C ARG A 11 5.65 -5.30 11.19
N LEU A 12 5.39 -6.45 11.78
CA LEU A 12 5.01 -7.68 11.08
C LEU A 12 3.58 -8.07 11.46
N ASN A 13 2.76 -8.34 10.45
CA ASN A 13 1.45 -8.98 10.66
C ASN A 13 1.37 -10.20 9.74
N ARG A 14 0.81 -11.29 10.25
CA ARG A 14 0.74 -12.61 9.60
C ARG A 14 -0.70 -13.03 9.35
N LYS A 15 -0.86 -14.20 8.73
CA LYS A 15 -2.16 -14.85 8.48
C LYS A 15 -3.05 -14.07 7.51
N PHE A 16 -2.47 -13.66 6.39
CA PHE A 16 -3.17 -12.98 5.32
C PHE A 16 -3.24 -13.80 4.04
N VAL A 17 -4.16 -13.41 3.19
CA VAL A 17 -4.23 -13.79 1.79
C VAL A 17 -4.18 -12.52 0.94
N GLN A 18 -3.54 -12.61 -0.21
CA GLN A 18 -3.57 -11.58 -1.23
C GLN A 18 -4.52 -12.00 -2.33
N VAL A 19 -5.44 -11.13 -2.69
CA VAL A 19 -6.37 -11.33 -3.80
C VAL A 19 -6.13 -10.27 -4.86
N THR A 20 -6.10 -10.67 -6.13
CA THR A 20 -5.75 -9.77 -7.25
C THR A 20 -6.68 -10.02 -8.43
N ARG A 21 -7.17 -8.94 -9.01
CA ARG A 21 -7.88 -8.93 -10.29
C ARG A 21 -7.14 -8.03 -11.28
N GLU A 22 -6.80 -8.59 -12.43
CA GLU A 22 -6.07 -7.92 -13.50
C GLU A 22 -6.98 -7.28 -14.56
N ASP A 23 -8.26 -7.58 -14.52
CA ASP A 23 -9.27 -7.13 -15.50
C ASP A 23 -10.02 -5.86 -15.04
N PHE A 24 -9.37 -5.05 -14.22
CA PHE A 24 -9.97 -3.79 -13.77
C PHE A 24 -10.20 -2.83 -14.97
N PRO A 25 -11.35 -2.19 -15.13
CA PRO A 25 -12.47 -2.08 -14.17
C PRO A 25 -13.64 -3.06 -14.42
N SER A 26 -13.40 -4.31 -14.83
CA SER A 26 -14.49 -5.29 -15.01
C SER A 26 -15.45 -5.32 -13.82
N PRO A 27 -16.76 -5.13 -14.03
CA PRO A 27 -17.74 -5.11 -12.95
C PRO A 27 -18.08 -6.54 -12.45
N PRO A 28 -18.33 -6.71 -11.15
CA PRO A 28 -18.06 -5.73 -10.11
C PRO A 28 -16.55 -5.63 -9.80
N PRO A 29 -15.97 -4.43 -9.63
CA PRO A 29 -14.57 -4.29 -9.24
C PRO A 29 -14.28 -4.99 -7.91
N LEU A 30 -13.02 -5.42 -7.70
CA LEU A 30 -12.64 -6.17 -6.49
C LEU A 30 -13.01 -5.44 -5.19
N TYR A 31 -12.83 -4.12 -5.12
CA TYR A 31 -13.16 -3.34 -3.92
C TYR A 31 -14.66 -3.35 -3.60
N GLU A 32 -15.54 -3.49 -4.59
CA GLU A 32 -16.98 -3.65 -4.38
C GLU A 32 -17.34 -5.06 -3.91
N VAL A 33 -16.66 -6.07 -4.45
CA VAL A 33 -16.81 -7.46 -4.00
C VAL A 33 -16.43 -7.58 -2.52
N LEU A 34 -15.32 -6.94 -2.13
CA LEU A 34 -14.85 -6.91 -0.75
C LEU A 34 -15.82 -6.16 0.18
N GLU A 35 -16.36 -5.03 -0.27
CA GLU A 35 -17.36 -4.27 0.48
C GLU A 35 -18.64 -5.11 0.72
N SER A 36 -19.17 -5.74 -0.33
CA SER A 36 -20.37 -6.59 -0.23
C SER A 36 -20.13 -7.81 0.67
N GLY A 37 -18.92 -8.37 0.65
CA GLY A 37 -18.49 -9.43 1.55
C GLY A 37 -18.20 -8.96 2.98
N LYS A 38 -18.30 -7.66 3.27
CA LYS A 38 -17.94 -7.03 4.56
C LYS A 38 -16.51 -7.37 4.99
N MET A 39 -15.59 -7.41 4.03
CA MET A 39 -14.19 -7.74 4.26
C MET A 39 -13.35 -6.49 4.40
N ASN A 40 -12.56 -6.44 5.48
CA ASN A 40 -11.61 -5.38 5.70
C ASN A 40 -10.30 -5.68 4.96
N MET A 41 -9.73 -4.65 4.31
CA MET A 41 -8.43 -4.71 3.66
C MET A 41 -7.36 -4.08 4.56
N VAL A 42 -6.28 -4.82 4.77
CA VAL A 42 -5.11 -4.31 5.51
C VAL A 42 -4.21 -3.47 4.62
N CYS A 43 -4.14 -3.86 3.35
CA CYS A 43 -3.36 -3.18 2.32
C CYS A 43 -4.08 -3.34 0.98
N MET A 44 -4.06 -2.29 0.16
CA MET A 44 -4.56 -2.35 -1.23
C MET A 44 -3.64 -1.55 -2.14
N VAL A 45 -3.47 -2.06 -3.35
CA VAL A 45 -2.85 -1.36 -4.46
C VAL A 45 -3.77 -1.47 -5.67
N LEU A 46 -4.04 -0.33 -6.32
CA LEU A 46 -4.75 -0.22 -7.57
C LEU A 46 -3.85 0.51 -8.57
N SER A 47 -3.79 0.04 -9.81
CA SER A 47 -3.14 0.74 -10.91
C SER A 47 -3.98 0.60 -12.17
N THR A 48 -4.23 1.72 -12.82
CA THR A 48 -4.84 1.76 -14.17
C THR A 48 -3.78 1.96 -15.26
N LEU A 49 -2.51 1.95 -14.85
CA LEU A 49 -1.37 2.18 -15.72
C LEU A 49 -0.86 0.87 -16.31
N GLY A 50 -0.27 0.96 -17.51
CA GLY A 50 0.25 -0.20 -18.20
C GLY A 50 -0.81 -0.94 -19.02
N GLU A 51 -0.41 -2.10 -19.57
CA GLU A 51 -1.26 -2.90 -20.46
C GLU A 51 -2.36 -3.66 -19.70
N ARG A 52 -2.18 -3.89 -18.41
CA ARG A 52 -3.11 -4.65 -17.56
C ARG A 52 -3.43 -3.87 -16.28
N PRO A 53 -4.50 -3.08 -16.31
CA PRO A 53 -5.01 -2.46 -15.09
C PRO A 53 -5.35 -3.54 -14.05
N PHE A 54 -5.00 -3.31 -12.79
CA PHE A 54 -5.26 -4.28 -11.74
C PHE A 54 -5.66 -3.62 -10.42
N VAL A 55 -6.28 -4.42 -9.57
CA VAL A 55 -6.50 -4.11 -8.16
C VAL A 55 -6.14 -5.33 -7.32
N SER A 56 -5.39 -5.10 -6.26
CA SER A 56 -4.95 -6.14 -5.35
C SER A 56 -5.19 -5.73 -3.90
N GLY A 57 -5.70 -6.64 -3.09
CA GLY A 57 -6.01 -6.39 -1.69
C GLY A 57 -5.52 -7.50 -0.77
N THR A 58 -5.01 -7.14 0.40
CA THR A 58 -4.56 -8.06 1.45
C THR A 58 -5.64 -8.18 2.52
N LEU A 59 -6.10 -9.39 2.77
CA LEU A 59 -7.21 -9.73 3.65
C LEU A 59 -6.75 -10.68 4.75
N ALA A 60 -7.40 -10.63 5.92
CA ALA A 60 -7.19 -11.66 6.93
C ALA A 60 -7.64 -13.04 6.41
N SER A 61 -6.81 -14.08 6.57
CA SER A 61 -7.11 -15.45 6.10
C SER A 61 -8.42 -15.98 6.66
N LYS A 62 -8.76 -15.63 7.92
CA LYS A 62 -10.03 -15.99 8.56
C LYS A 62 -11.25 -15.42 7.85
N ASP A 63 -11.16 -14.18 7.34
CA ASP A 63 -12.26 -13.50 6.67
C ASP A 63 -12.43 -14.07 5.26
N TYR A 64 -11.33 -14.24 4.53
CA TYR A 64 -11.34 -14.88 3.23
C TYR A 64 -11.84 -16.34 3.30
N GLY A 65 -11.51 -17.07 4.37
CA GLY A 65 -12.00 -18.42 4.61
C GLY A 65 -13.53 -18.54 4.69
N ARG A 66 -14.22 -17.46 5.06
CA ARG A 66 -15.69 -17.36 5.15
C ARG A 66 -16.36 -16.90 3.86
N ALA A 67 -15.57 -16.52 2.84
CA ALA A 67 -16.10 -16.05 1.57
C ALA A 67 -16.90 -17.15 0.86
N VAL A 68 -18.14 -16.82 0.48
CA VAL A 68 -19.07 -17.77 -0.19
C VAL A 68 -18.68 -17.97 -1.65
N ASN A 69 -18.32 -16.88 -2.34
CA ASN A 69 -17.93 -16.91 -3.76
C ASN A 69 -16.49 -16.44 -3.92
N ARG A 70 -15.55 -17.37 -3.75
CA ARG A 70 -14.10 -17.03 -3.82
C ARG A 70 -13.62 -16.67 -5.23
N GLU A 71 -14.26 -17.16 -6.26
CA GLU A 71 -13.90 -16.87 -7.65
C GLU A 71 -14.08 -15.39 -7.98
N ALA A 72 -15.04 -14.71 -7.34
CA ALA A 72 -15.25 -13.27 -7.51
C ALA A 72 -14.07 -12.40 -7.03
N TYR A 73 -13.16 -12.96 -6.22
CA TYR A 73 -11.99 -12.23 -5.73
C TYR A 73 -10.78 -12.30 -6.68
N GLY A 74 -10.88 -13.09 -7.77
CA GLY A 74 -9.78 -13.25 -8.73
C GLY A 74 -8.69 -14.21 -8.26
N GLN A 75 -7.44 -13.92 -8.60
CA GLN A 75 -6.30 -14.74 -8.18
C GLN A 75 -6.06 -14.59 -6.68
N CYS A 76 -5.83 -15.71 -6.01
CA CYS A 76 -5.55 -15.77 -4.58
C CYS A 76 -4.15 -16.30 -4.32
N LEU A 77 -3.37 -15.56 -3.55
CA LEU A 77 -2.08 -15.97 -3.02
C LEU A 77 -2.21 -16.16 -1.50
N PRO A 78 -2.20 -17.39 -1.00
CA PRO A 78 -2.27 -17.66 0.43
C PRO A 78 -0.93 -17.40 1.14
N ASP A 79 -0.94 -17.52 2.45
CA ASP A 79 0.24 -17.49 3.31
C ASP A 79 1.13 -16.25 3.07
N VAL A 80 0.50 -15.09 2.98
CA VAL A 80 1.21 -13.82 2.91
C VAL A 80 1.21 -13.09 4.25
N CYS A 81 2.21 -12.25 4.42
CA CYS A 81 2.34 -11.35 5.55
C CYS A 81 2.51 -9.91 5.06
N THR A 82 2.25 -8.95 5.93
CA THR A 82 2.64 -7.56 5.73
C THR A 82 3.80 -7.21 6.65
N LEU A 83 4.86 -6.65 6.07
CA LEU A 83 6.02 -6.16 6.79
C LEU A 83 6.15 -4.65 6.52
N SER A 84 6.06 -3.84 7.57
CA SER A 84 6.15 -2.38 7.46
C SER A 84 7.41 -1.87 8.12
N VAL A 85 8.11 -0.96 7.45
CA VAL A 85 9.32 -0.27 7.93
C VAL A 85 8.99 1.20 8.14
N TYR A 86 9.42 1.79 9.24
CA TYR A 86 9.18 3.20 9.53
C TYR A 86 10.32 3.85 10.34
N PRO A 87 10.56 5.16 10.16
CA PRO A 87 10.06 5.96 9.04
C PRO A 87 10.85 5.70 7.75
N HIS A 88 10.22 5.87 6.62
CA HIS A 88 10.89 5.82 5.31
C HIS A 88 11.51 7.17 4.90
N HIS A 89 11.37 8.20 5.72
CA HIS A 89 11.90 9.55 5.52
C HIS A 89 11.50 10.24 4.21
N TYR A 90 10.58 9.65 3.43
CA TYR A 90 10.26 10.06 2.05
C TYR A 90 11.50 10.04 1.14
N SER A 91 12.54 9.29 1.48
CA SER A 91 13.84 9.33 0.81
C SER A 91 13.91 8.30 -0.32
N LEU A 92 14.20 8.77 -1.54
CA LEU A 92 14.50 7.88 -2.67
C LEU A 92 15.82 7.13 -2.47
N GLU A 93 16.78 7.74 -1.79
CA GLU A 93 18.04 7.07 -1.42
C GLU A 93 17.78 5.89 -0.49
N PHE A 94 16.93 6.06 0.54
CA PHE A 94 16.48 4.98 1.42
C PHE A 94 15.78 3.85 0.63
N LEU A 95 14.86 4.21 -0.25
CA LEU A 95 14.19 3.23 -1.11
C LEU A 95 15.18 2.47 -1.98
N GLY A 96 16.14 3.18 -2.59
CA GLY A 96 17.19 2.58 -3.41
C GLY A 96 18.04 1.58 -2.63
N ALA A 97 18.52 1.97 -1.44
CA ALA A 97 19.27 1.09 -0.55
C ALA A 97 18.49 -0.17 -0.16
N LEU A 98 17.19 -0.02 0.14
CA LEU A 98 16.30 -1.12 0.47
C LEU A 98 16.12 -2.09 -0.71
N LEU A 99 15.83 -1.59 -1.90
CA LEU A 99 15.69 -2.41 -3.11
C LEU A 99 17.01 -3.10 -3.48
N HIS A 100 18.15 -2.40 -3.31
CA HIS A 100 19.46 -2.99 -3.50
C HIS A 100 19.71 -4.18 -2.58
N MET A 101 19.39 -4.04 -1.29
CA MET A 101 19.53 -5.12 -0.32
C MET A 101 18.60 -6.30 -0.61
N LEU A 102 17.33 -6.03 -0.95
CA LEU A 102 16.37 -7.07 -1.34
C LEU A 102 16.88 -7.88 -2.53
N GLY A 103 17.32 -7.22 -3.58
CA GLY A 103 17.86 -7.88 -4.77
C GLY A 103 19.15 -8.66 -4.48
N THR A 104 20.07 -8.10 -3.69
CA THR A 104 21.35 -8.76 -3.32
C THR A 104 21.11 -10.04 -2.52
N ARG A 105 20.10 -10.07 -1.67
CA ARG A 105 19.72 -11.24 -0.85
C ARG A 105 18.67 -12.14 -1.50
N LYS A 106 18.25 -11.81 -2.72
CA LYS A 106 17.20 -12.52 -3.45
C LYS A 106 15.91 -12.64 -2.65
N GLN A 107 15.57 -11.59 -1.89
CA GLN A 107 14.32 -11.47 -1.16
C GLN A 107 13.29 -10.74 -2.03
N GLY A 108 12.21 -11.42 -2.38
CA GLY A 108 11.12 -10.86 -3.18
C GLY A 108 10.04 -10.21 -2.32
N PHE A 109 9.14 -9.50 -2.98
CA PHE A 109 7.88 -9.02 -2.44
C PHE A 109 6.82 -9.12 -3.53
N HIS A 110 5.56 -9.27 -3.15
CA HIS A 110 4.46 -9.25 -4.11
C HIS A 110 4.03 -7.81 -4.40
N TYR A 111 3.87 -7.03 -3.35
CA TYR A 111 3.46 -5.63 -3.40
C TYR A 111 4.26 -4.79 -2.42
N LEU A 112 4.41 -3.53 -2.76
CA LEU A 112 5.01 -2.52 -1.92
C LEU A 112 4.18 -1.24 -2.06
N VAL A 113 3.85 -0.62 -0.93
CA VAL A 113 3.09 0.62 -0.90
C VAL A 113 3.54 1.50 0.26
N SER A 114 3.69 2.79 -0.01
CA SER A 114 3.96 3.76 1.05
C SER A 114 2.67 4.33 1.62
N SER A 115 2.69 4.63 2.90
CA SER A 115 1.76 5.52 3.57
C SER A 115 2.49 6.75 4.08
N HIS A 116 1.87 7.55 4.95
CA HIS A 116 2.46 8.80 5.44
C HIS A 116 3.86 8.64 6.06
N SER A 117 4.15 7.55 6.73
CA SER A 117 5.46 7.32 7.37
C SER A 117 6.01 5.91 7.18
N MET A 118 5.20 4.98 6.71
CA MET A 118 5.54 3.57 6.59
C MET A 118 5.67 3.14 5.14
N LEU A 119 6.61 2.27 4.89
CA LEU A 119 6.73 1.51 3.66
C LEU A 119 6.34 0.06 3.98
N THR A 120 5.26 -0.42 3.37
CA THR A 120 4.70 -1.75 3.64
C THR A 120 4.93 -2.67 2.46
N PHE A 121 5.48 -3.84 2.76
CA PHE A 121 5.63 -4.95 1.83
C PHE A 121 4.55 -6.00 2.08
N VAL A 122 4.06 -6.59 1.03
CA VAL A 122 3.35 -7.85 1.07
C VAL A 122 4.30 -8.92 0.55
N ALA A 123 4.62 -9.91 1.36
CA ALA A 123 5.55 -10.98 1.03
C ALA A 123 5.01 -12.33 1.48
N HIS A 124 5.54 -13.42 0.93
CA HIS A 124 5.19 -14.76 1.38
C HIS A 124 5.76 -15.02 2.79
N GLU A 125 5.01 -15.70 3.64
CA GLU A 125 5.43 -15.97 5.05
C GLU A 125 6.76 -16.68 5.17
N SER A 126 7.11 -17.53 4.20
CA SER A 126 8.43 -18.21 4.18
C SER A 126 9.62 -17.26 4.05
N GLN A 127 9.41 -16.03 3.58
CA GLN A 127 10.49 -15.04 3.41
C GLN A 127 10.68 -14.14 4.62
N VAL A 128 9.78 -14.18 5.61
CA VAL A 128 9.77 -13.26 6.76
C VAL A 128 11.09 -13.23 7.51
N ALA A 129 11.64 -14.40 7.85
CA ALA A 129 12.90 -14.47 8.60
C ALA A 129 14.05 -13.80 7.84
N GLY A 130 14.15 -14.03 6.53
CA GLY A 130 15.14 -13.41 5.67
C GLY A 130 14.95 -11.89 5.56
N LEU A 131 13.71 -11.43 5.44
CA LEU A 131 13.37 -10.00 5.37
C LEU A 131 13.68 -9.28 6.68
N ILE A 132 13.31 -9.85 7.83
CA ILE A 132 13.64 -9.29 9.14
C ILE A 132 15.16 -9.22 9.33
N HIS A 133 15.89 -10.31 9.03
CA HIS A 133 17.34 -10.32 9.13
C HIS A 133 17.98 -9.26 8.23
N LEU A 134 17.51 -9.13 6.99
CA LEU A 134 17.99 -8.12 6.05
C LEU A 134 17.78 -6.70 6.59
N LEU A 135 16.59 -6.39 7.09
CA LEU A 135 16.25 -5.06 7.59
C LEU A 135 17.02 -4.73 8.88
N SER A 136 17.17 -5.71 9.79
CA SER A 136 17.87 -5.51 11.05
C SER A 136 19.40 -5.40 10.89
N THR A 137 19.95 -5.95 9.82
CA THR A 137 21.40 -5.83 9.52
C THR A 137 21.75 -4.68 8.59
N GLY A 138 20.79 -4.24 7.76
CA GLY A 138 21.00 -3.20 6.75
C GLY A 138 20.69 -1.79 7.25
N PHE A 139 19.89 -1.66 8.30
CA PHE A 139 19.48 -0.37 8.87
C PHE A 139 19.84 -0.25 10.34
N ASP A 140 20.00 0.99 10.81
CA ASP A 140 20.21 1.27 12.22
C ASP A 140 18.88 1.24 12.97
N LEU A 141 18.66 0.17 13.74
CA LEU A 141 17.49 -0.07 14.57
C LEU A 141 17.81 0.24 16.04
N PRO A 142 16.86 0.79 16.82
CA PRO A 142 17.03 0.92 18.26
C PRO A 142 17.35 -0.44 18.90
N LYS A 143 18.30 -0.47 19.81
CA LYS A 143 18.75 -1.71 20.51
C LYS A 143 17.62 -2.43 21.27
N SER A 144 16.58 -1.72 21.65
CA SER A 144 15.39 -2.26 22.33
C SER A 144 14.31 -2.77 21.37
N HIS A 145 14.55 -2.69 20.06
CA HIS A 145 13.56 -3.09 19.08
C HIS A 145 13.63 -4.58 18.82
N ALA A 146 12.61 -5.31 19.28
CA ALA A 146 12.26 -6.61 18.72
C ALA A 146 11.18 -6.37 17.66
N PRO A 147 11.19 -7.07 16.52
CA PRO A 147 10.09 -7.00 15.56
C PRO A 147 8.78 -7.24 16.32
N PHE A 148 7.86 -6.28 16.24
CA PHE A 148 6.59 -6.38 16.93
C PHE A 148 5.73 -7.38 16.15
N GLU A 149 5.80 -8.64 16.51
CA GLU A 149 4.81 -9.63 16.14
C GLU A 149 3.56 -9.27 16.95
N GLN A 150 2.54 -8.80 16.27
CA GLN A 150 1.22 -8.72 16.85
C GLN A 150 0.71 -10.16 16.86
N GLU A 151 1.10 -10.95 17.88
CA GLU A 151 0.40 -12.18 18.19
C GLU A 151 -1.04 -11.74 18.49
N GLU A 152 -1.97 -12.13 17.60
CA GLU A 152 -3.36 -12.21 18.00
C GLU A 152 -3.40 -13.26 19.12
N ASN A 153 -3.29 -12.81 20.35
CA ASN A 153 -3.61 -13.64 21.49
C ASN A 153 -5.12 -13.80 21.44
N ASP A 154 -5.57 -14.86 20.75
CA ASP A 154 -7.00 -15.16 20.51
C ASP A 154 -7.76 -15.21 21.84
N GLU A 155 -7.11 -15.67 22.92
CA GLU A 155 -7.71 -15.69 24.27
C GLU A 155 -7.89 -14.30 24.85
N LEU A 156 -6.91 -13.40 24.68
CA LEU A 156 -7.01 -12.01 25.12
C LEU A 156 -8.02 -11.24 24.29
N ALA A 157 -8.04 -11.45 22.97
CA ALA A 157 -9.02 -10.85 22.06
C ALA A 157 -10.44 -11.34 22.37
N LEU A 158 -10.63 -12.63 22.67
CA LEU A 158 -11.91 -13.20 23.11
C LEU A 158 -12.32 -12.69 24.49
N PHE A 159 -11.37 -12.55 25.43
CA PHE A 159 -11.63 -11.98 26.75
C PHE A 159 -12.04 -10.52 26.68
N ILE A 160 -11.33 -9.72 25.86
CA ILE A 160 -11.66 -8.29 25.63
C ILE A 160 -13.00 -8.18 24.93
N LYS A 161 -13.30 -8.99 23.92
CA LYS A 161 -14.63 -9.05 23.27
C LYS A 161 -15.75 -9.45 24.19
N LYS A 162 -15.49 -10.33 25.16
CA LYS A 162 -16.47 -10.79 26.15
C LYS A 162 -16.69 -9.75 27.25
N LYS A 163 -15.65 -9.03 27.65
CA LYS A 163 -15.72 -8.03 28.73
C LYS A 163 -16.16 -6.65 28.23
N TYR A 164 -15.78 -6.34 27.00
CA TYR A 164 -16.21 -5.16 26.26
C TYR A 164 -16.76 -5.64 24.93
N PRO A 165 -18.03 -6.12 24.88
CA PRO A 165 -18.64 -6.42 23.60
C PRO A 165 -18.47 -5.16 22.77
N GLU A 166 -17.73 -5.31 21.65
CA GLU A 166 -17.69 -4.26 20.65
C GLU A 166 -19.14 -3.87 20.45
N THR A 167 -19.55 -2.74 20.94
CA THR A 167 -20.71 -2.08 20.40
C THR A 167 -20.34 -1.90 18.95
N ARG A 168 -20.73 -2.88 18.12
CA ARG A 168 -20.81 -2.65 16.70
C ARG A 168 -21.58 -1.37 16.63
N ALA A 169 -20.88 -0.29 16.34
CA ALA A 169 -21.54 0.96 16.08
C ALA A 169 -22.38 0.68 14.84
N THR A 170 -23.62 0.26 15.08
CA THR A 170 -24.67 0.13 14.07
C THR A 170 -25.05 1.52 13.57
N TYR A 171 -24.35 2.53 14.08
CA TYR A 171 -24.43 3.88 13.59
C TYR A 171 -23.72 3.91 12.23
N VAL A 172 -24.51 3.78 11.19
CA VAL A 172 -24.07 4.05 9.83
C VAL A 172 -23.93 5.56 9.75
N GLU A 173 -22.74 6.07 10.02
CA GLU A 173 -22.43 7.46 9.74
C GLU A 173 -22.65 7.66 8.23
N GLU A 174 -23.45 8.64 7.85
CA GLU A 174 -23.72 8.97 6.45
C GLU A 174 -22.42 9.31 5.75
N ARG A 175 -21.51 9.99 6.46
CA ARG A 175 -20.16 10.33 6.00
C ARG A 175 -19.10 9.68 6.87
N ILE A 176 -17.98 9.33 6.26
CA ILE A 176 -16.83 8.74 6.94
C ILE A 176 -15.96 9.87 7.50
N LYS A 177 -15.73 9.89 8.80
CA LYS A 177 -14.87 10.91 9.42
C LYS A 177 -13.42 10.74 9.00
N THR A 178 -12.80 11.85 8.63
CA THR A 178 -11.36 11.95 8.36
C THR A 178 -10.70 12.94 9.32
N TYR A 179 -9.38 12.88 9.43
CA TYR A 179 -8.59 13.92 10.10
C TYR A 179 -8.19 15.05 9.14
N GLY A 180 -8.54 14.93 7.85
CA GLY A 180 -8.29 15.86 6.79
C GLY A 180 -7.88 15.19 5.48
N MET A 181 -8.00 15.95 4.40
CA MET A 181 -7.49 15.60 3.07
C MET A 181 -6.36 16.56 2.72
N THR A 182 -5.35 16.05 2.05
CA THR A 182 -4.20 16.83 1.57
C THR A 182 -4.03 16.59 0.10
N LEU A 183 -4.10 17.67 -0.69
CA LEU A 183 -3.83 17.67 -2.12
C LEU A 183 -2.44 18.25 -2.37
N VAL A 184 -1.56 17.46 -2.98
CA VAL A 184 -0.24 17.89 -3.45
C VAL A 184 -0.29 18.01 -4.96
N LYS A 185 -0.15 19.24 -5.47
CA LYS A 185 -0.14 19.55 -6.90
C LYS A 185 1.27 19.49 -7.46
N ASP A 186 1.36 19.53 -8.80
CA ASP A 186 2.63 19.58 -9.54
C ASP A 186 3.62 18.48 -9.15
N VAL A 187 3.09 17.25 -8.98
CA VAL A 187 3.91 16.05 -8.81
C VAL A 187 4.04 15.31 -10.14
N TYR A 188 5.00 14.40 -10.21
CA TYR A 188 5.27 13.56 -11.36
C TYR A 188 5.21 12.10 -10.97
N LEU A 189 4.38 11.34 -11.66
CA LEU A 189 4.31 9.91 -11.56
C LEU A 189 5.26 9.30 -12.61
N LYS A 190 6.22 8.51 -12.15
CA LYS A 190 7.18 7.83 -13.04
C LYS A 190 7.01 6.32 -12.95
N GLY A 191 7.00 5.64 -14.09
CA GLY A 191 6.93 4.19 -14.19
C GLY A 191 8.28 3.58 -14.53
N TYR A 192 8.71 2.58 -13.76
CA TYR A 192 9.86 1.73 -14.04
C TYR A 192 9.39 0.28 -14.19
N GLU A 193 10.03 -0.43 -15.10
CA GLU A 193 9.81 -1.86 -15.28
C GLU A 193 11.16 -2.53 -15.50
N PHE A 194 11.43 -3.57 -14.73
CA PHE A 194 12.68 -4.31 -14.77
C PHE A 194 12.50 -5.70 -14.15
N SER A 195 13.40 -6.63 -14.51
CA SER A 195 13.36 -7.99 -13.96
C SER A 195 13.76 -8.03 -12.48
N PHE A 196 13.30 -9.03 -11.74
CA PHE A 196 13.73 -9.23 -10.36
C PHE A 196 15.25 -9.44 -10.24
N GLU A 197 15.89 -10.02 -11.26
CA GLU A 197 17.35 -10.18 -11.31
C GLU A 197 18.08 -8.83 -11.34
N ASP A 198 17.46 -7.81 -11.92
CA ASP A 198 17.99 -6.45 -11.99
C ASP A 198 17.69 -5.60 -10.75
N LEU A 199 16.91 -6.10 -9.79
CA LEU A 199 16.47 -5.36 -8.61
C LEU A 199 17.63 -4.74 -7.83
N SER A 200 18.71 -5.51 -7.61
CA SER A 200 19.89 -5.01 -6.89
C SER A 200 20.57 -3.87 -7.64
N ARG A 201 20.74 -4.02 -8.96
CA ARG A 201 21.37 -3.00 -9.82
C ARG A 201 20.51 -1.74 -9.89
N PHE A 202 19.21 -1.92 -10.06
CA PHE A 202 18.25 -0.82 -10.07
C PHE A 202 18.25 -0.07 -8.73
N GLY A 203 18.18 -0.81 -7.62
CA GLY A 203 18.20 -0.23 -6.28
C GLY A 203 19.44 0.59 -6.02
N LYS A 204 20.62 0.08 -6.37
CA LYS A 204 21.89 0.82 -6.24
C LYS A 204 21.90 2.11 -7.05
N LYS A 205 21.41 2.06 -8.28
CA LYS A 205 21.29 3.26 -9.13
C LYS A 205 20.32 4.27 -8.54
N LEU A 206 19.19 3.81 -8.01
CA LEU A 206 18.22 4.69 -7.36
C LEU A 206 18.76 5.30 -6.07
N GLU A 207 19.55 4.57 -5.27
CA GLU A 207 20.24 5.07 -4.09
C GLU A 207 21.21 6.21 -4.45
N GLU A 208 22.03 6.01 -5.48
CA GLU A 208 23.03 7.01 -5.93
C GLU A 208 22.36 8.28 -6.46
N GLN A 209 21.33 8.14 -7.29
CA GLN A 209 20.64 9.25 -7.94
C GLN A 209 19.53 9.87 -7.06
N GLY A 210 19.06 9.13 -6.07
CA GLY A 210 18.04 9.58 -5.12
C GLY A 210 18.56 10.41 -3.96
N LYS A 211 19.86 10.73 -3.91
CA LYS A 211 20.45 11.54 -2.83
C LYS A 211 19.81 12.92 -2.74
N GLY A 212 19.20 13.19 -1.58
CA GLY A 212 18.48 14.45 -1.37
C GLY A 212 17.12 14.54 -2.05
N GLU A 213 16.73 13.54 -2.87
CA GLU A 213 15.46 13.51 -3.54
C GLU A 213 14.39 12.85 -2.66
N ARG A 214 13.15 13.36 -2.77
CA ARG A 214 12.03 12.88 -2.00
C ARG A 214 10.93 12.36 -2.90
N PHE A 215 10.29 11.29 -2.45
CA PHE A 215 9.01 10.85 -3.01
C PHE A 215 7.85 11.33 -2.12
N SER A 216 6.68 11.45 -2.70
CA SER A 216 5.44 11.72 -1.97
C SER A 216 4.64 10.44 -1.76
N HIS A 217 4.67 9.53 -2.72
CA HIS A 217 4.02 8.22 -2.67
C HIS A 217 4.77 7.21 -3.52
N ILE A 218 4.68 5.94 -3.16
CA ILE A 218 5.27 4.83 -3.93
C ILE A 218 4.32 3.66 -3.92
N THR A 219 4.16 3.06 -5.10
CA THR A 219 3.60 1.72 -5.26
C THR A 219 4.55 0.87 -6.08
N ALA A 220 4.64 -0.41 -5.77
CA ALA A 220 5.30 -1.39 -6.63
C ALA A 220 4.61 -2.73 -6.54
N TYR A 221 4.75 -3.53 -7.59
CA TYR A 221 4.30 -4.92 -7.59
C TYR A 221 5.23 -5.77 -8.44
N MET A 222 5.25 -7.05 -8.12
CA MET A 222 5.97 -8.05 -8.90
C MET A 222 4.97 -8.99 -9.56
N THR A 223 5.11 -9.16 -10.87
CA THR A 223 4.28 -10.08 -11.66
C THR A 223 4.73 -11.53 -11.47
N PRO A 224 3.91 -12.54 -11.83
CA PRO A 224 4.29 -13.95 -11.74
C PRO A 224 5.54 -14.31 -12.55
N ASP A 225 5.81 -13.63 -13.66
CA ASP A 225 7.01 -13.76 -14.49
C ASP A 225 8.19 -12.93 -13.97
N GLN A 226 8.13 -12.50 -12.71
CA GLN A 226 9.19 -11.80 -11.99
C GLN A 226 9.59 -10.44 -12.60
N GLN A 227 8.68 -9.75 -13.26
CA GLN A 227 8.85 -8.36 -13.61
C GLN A 227 8.40 -7.47 -12.47
N ILE A 228 9.20 -6.47 -12.14
CA ILE A 228 8.89 -5.48 -11.11
C ILE A 228 8.44 -4.19 -11.80
N HIS A 229 7.27 -3.73 -11.40
CA HIS A 229 6.74 -2.43 -11.76
C HIS A 229 6.82 -1.53 -10.53
N LEU A 230 7.52 -0.40 -10.64
CA LEU A 230 7.72 0.56 -9.56
C LEU A 230 7.29 1.95 -10.00
N TYR A 231 6.49 2.59 -9.19
CA TYR A 231 5.86 3.88 -9.50
C TYR A 231 6.05 4.89 -8.37
N PRO A 232 7.18 5.58 -8.30
CA PRO A 232 7.35 6.70 -7.39
C PRO A 232 6.63 7.94 -7.91
N VAL A 233 6.02 8.67 -6.98
CA VAL A 233 5.47 10.02 -7.16
C VAL A 233 6.44 11.01 -6.53
N THR A 234 6.95 11.95 -7.31
CA THR A 234 8.00 12.91 -6.89
C THR A 234 7.63 14.34 -7.25
N GLY A 235 8.19 15.32 -6.54
CA GLY A 235 7.95 16.74 -6.79
C GLY A 235 8.60 17.26 -8.08
N LYS A 236 9.49 16.49 -8.71
CA LYS A 236 10.11 16.81 -10.00
C LYS A 236 10.36 15.54 -10.80
N PRO A 237 10.43 15.62 -12.13
CA PRO A 237 10.78 14.46 -12.94
C PRO A 237 12.14 13.88 -12.52
N LEU A 238 12.21 12.56 -12.42
CA LEU A 238 13.50 11.89 -12.18
C LEU A 238 14.22 11.67 -13.52
N ASP A 239 15.51 12.02 -13.58
CA ASP A 239 16.34 11.94 -14.80
C ASP A 239 16.71 10.52 -15.22
N ASN A 240 16.24 9.52 -14.51
CA ASN A 240 16.47 8.10 -14.82
C ASN A 240 15.65 7.63 -16.00
N PRO A 241 16.16 6.76 -16.86
CA PRO A 241 15.34 6.11 -17.88
C PRO A 241 14.20 5.32 -17.21
N GLY A 242 12.98 5.66 -17.55
CA GLY A 242 11.74 5.00 -17.13
C GLY A 242 10.78 4.97 -18.31
N ARG A 243 9.79 4.06 -18.28
CA ARG A 243 8.87 3.90 -19.41
C ARG A 243 7.86 5.03 -19.52
N MET A 244 7.51 5.67 -18.41
CA MET A 244 6.46 6.68 -18.38
C MET A 244 6.81 7.78 -17.38
N VAL A 245 6.54 9.01 -17.76
CA VAL A 245 6.49 10.15 -16.86
C VAL A 245 5.22 10.92 -17.18
N CYS A 246 4.34 11.12 -16.21
CA CYS A 246 3.19 11.99 -16.38
C CYS A 246 3.05 12.99 -15.24
N PRO A 247 2.70 14.25 -15.54
CA PRO A 247 2.28 15.20 -14.54
C PRO A 247 1.02 14.69 -13.83
N ALA A 248 1.00 14.77 -12.52
CA ALA A 248 -0.06 14.23 -11.69
C ALA A 248 -0.34 15.12 -10.47
N GLU A 249 -1.35 14.76 -9.72
CA GLU A 249 -1.67 15.30 -8.42
C GLU A 249 -1.86 14.15 -7.44
N LEU A 250 -1.44 14.34 -6.20
CA LEU A 250 -1.55 13.33 -5.15
C LEU A 250 -2.55 13.79 -4.10
N LEU A 251 -3.66 13.07 -3.98
CA LEU A 251 -4.64 13.25 -2.93
C LEU A 251 -4.43 12.19 -1.85
N SER A 252 -4.22 12.61 -0.61
CA SER A 252 -4.06 11.72 0.53
C SER A 252 -4.99 12.10 1.66
N PHE A 253 -5.54 11.11 2.34
CA PHE A 253 -6.41 11.29 3.48
C PHE A 253 -6.33 10.12 4.44
N TYR A 254 -6.66 10.37 5.70
CA TYR A 254 -6.60 9.39 6.77
C TYR A 254 -7.69 9.67 7.80
N GLY A 255 -8.06 8.65 8.55
CA GLY A 255 -9.16 8.78 9.50
C GLY A 255 -9.11 7.73 10.61
N PRO A 256 -9.92 7.92 11.68
CA PRO A 256 -9.85 7.12 12.90
C PRO A 256 -10.24 5.64 12.70
N HIS A 257 -11.01 5.33 11.66
CA HIS A 257 -11.55 3.98 11.43
C HIS A 257 -11.09 3.35 10.12
N PHE A 258 -10.09 3.91 9.46
CA PHE A 258 -9.64 3.41 8.15
C PHE A 258 -9.05 1.99 8.23
N GLY A 259 -8.44 1.62 9.37
CA GLY A 259 -7.90 0.27 9.59
C GLY A 259 -8.94 -0.78 10.01
N ASP A 260 -10.07 -0.33 10.58
CA ASP A 260 -11.03 -1.23 11.25
C ASP A 260 -12.34 -1.39 10.46
N ARG A 261 -12.58 -0.54 9.47
CA ARG A 261 -13.84 -0.48 8.72
C ARG A 261 -13.66 -0.90 7.27
N TYR A 262 -14.51 -1.83 6.81
CA TYR A 262 -14.55 -2.20 5.39
C TYR A 262 -15.27 -1.15 4.53
N GLY A 263 -15.00 -1.17 3.22
CA GLY A 263 -15.72 -0.40 2.22
C GLY A 263 -15.28 1.07 2.06
N ILE A 264 -14.33 1.59 2.85
CA ILE A 264 -13.89 2.99 2.75
C ILE A 264 -13.30 3.29 1.36
N MET A 265 -12.38 2.46 0.88
CA MET A 265 -11.79 2.61 -0.45
C MET A 265 -12.83 2.43 -1.55
N SER A 266 -13.76 1.48 -1.40
CA SER A 266 -14.85 1.27 -2.35
C SER A 266 -15.72 2.51 -2.49
N ARG A 267 -16.13 3.12 -1.37
CA ARG A 267 -16.94 4.34 -1.37
C ARG A 267 -16.20 5.51 -2.02
N ALA A 268 -14.89 5.64 -1.75
CA ALA A 268 -14.06 6.68 -2.39
C ALA A 268 -13.98 6.49 -3.91
N LEU A 269 -13.65 5.28 -4.36
CA LEU A 269 -13.50 4.99 -5.79
C LEU A 269 -14.84 5.08 -6.55
N LYS A 270 -15.94 4.61 -5.95
CA LYS A 270 -17.28 4.77 -6.51
C LYS A 270 -17.66 6.23 -6.66
N CYS A 271 -17.41 7.04 -5.64
CA CYS A 271 -17.68 8.47 -5.68
C CYS A 271 -16.91 9.13 -6.83
N LEU A 272 -15.60 8.91 -6.95
CA LEU A 272 -14.80 9.46 -8.02
C LEU A 272 -15.28 8.99 -9.41
N SER A 273 -15.66 7.71 -9.53
CA SER A 273 -16.23 7.16 -10.77
C SER A 273 -17.56 7.81 -11.16
N GLN A 274 -18.42 8.18 -10.21
CA GLN A 274 -19.68 8.88 -10.47
C GLN A 274 -19.50 10.30 -11.04
N TYR A 275 -18.36 10.91 -10.74
CA TYR A 275 -17.97 12.22 -11.27
C TYR A 275 -17.00 12.13 -12.45
N ASP A 276 -16.82 10.94 -13.05
CA ASP A 276 -15.89 10.69 -14.16
C ASP A 276 -14.44 11.12 -13.86
N ILE A 277 -14.02 11.06 -12.60
CA ILE A 277 -12.67 11.41 -12.18
C ILE A 277 -11.78 10.16 -12.23
N PRO A 278 -10.83 10.09 -13.16
CA PRO A 278 -9.96 8.93 -13.28
C PRO A 278 -8.93 8.87 -12.16
N VAL A 279 -8.64 7.67 -11.68
CA VAL A 279 -7.58 7.39 -10.71
C VAL A 279 -6.47 6.62 -11.41
N LEU A 280 -5.26 7.18 -11.49
CA LEU A 280 -4.11 6.54 -12.12
C LEU A 280 -3.56 5.42 -11.24
N GLN A 281 -3.44 5.69 -9.94
CA GLN A 281 -3.05 4.73 -8.93
C GLN A 281 -3.73 5.04 -7.61
N ALA A 282 -3.94 4.03 -6.81
CA ALA A 282 -4.32 4.19 -5.42
C ALA A 282 -3.62 3.16 -4.55
N GLY A 283 -3.27 3.57 -3.33
CA GLY A 283 -2.73 2.71 -2.30
C GLY A 283 -3.38 2.98 -0.96
N CYS A 284 -3.66 1.92 -0.21
CA CYS A 284 -4.03 2.09 1.20
C CYS A 284 -3.21 1.14 2.07
N THR A 285 -2.86 1.61 3.24
CA THR A 285 -2.19 0.83 4.28
C THR A 285 -2.73 1.25 5.64
N GLY A 286 -3.44 0.36 6.30
CA GLY A 286 -3.98 0.66 7.63
C GLY A 286 -4.86 1.91 7.65
N ALA A 287 -4.35 3.03 8.15
CA ALA A 287 -5.13 4.23 8.44
C ALA A 287 -5.10 5.31 7.34
N SER A 288 -4.42 5.11 6.22
CA SER A 288 -4.26 6.14 5.17
C SER A 288 -4.57 5.62 3.78
N ILE A 289 -5.11 6.51 2.96
CA ILE A 289 -5.37 6.30 1.54
C ILE A 289 -4.62 7.38 0.75
N CYS A 290 -3.94 6.97 -0.32
CA CYS A 290 -3.28 7.83 -1.28
C CYS A 290 -3.83 7.52 -2.67
N MET A 291 -4.18 8.56 -3.42
CA MET A 291 -4.68 8.46 -4.80
C MET A 291 -3.87 9.37 -5.70
N VAL A 292 -3.34 8.82 -6.77
CA VAL A 292 -2.65 9.57 -7.82
C VAL A 292 -3.64 9.85 -8.93
N LEU A 293 -3.85 11.11 -9.22
CA LEU A 293 -4.83 11.62 -10.17
C LEU A 293 -4.10 12.29 -11.35
N PRO A 294 -4.69 12.36 -12.52
CA PRO A 294 -4.17 13.21 -13.59
C PRO A 294 -4.06 14.67 -13.14
N ARG A 295 -3.17 15.41 -13.75
CA ARG A 295 -3.03 16.86 -13.52
C ARG A 295 -4.39 17.58 -13.68
N ALA A 296 -4.67 18.51 -12.76
CA ALA A 296 -5.92 19.26 -12.66
C ALA A 296 -7.16 18.41 -12.25
N GLY A 297 -6.98 17.17 -11.83
CA GLY A 297 -8.07 16.32 -11.31
C GLY A 297 -8.29 16.42 -9.81
N GLY A 298 -7.31 16.91 -9.07
CA GLY A 298 -7.29 16.83 -7.61
C GLY A 298 -8.36 17.68 -6.91
N GLU A 299 -8.58 18.91 -7.34
CA GLU A 299 -9.62 19.78 -6.74
C GLU A 299 -11.03 19.22 -6.97
N ALA A 300 -11.29 18.70 -8.16
CA ALA A 300 -12.56 18.05 -8.47
C ALA A 300 -12.74 16.79 -7.60
N ALA A 301 -11.68 15.99 -7.44
CA ALA A 301 -11.70 14.80 -6.59
C ALA A 301 -11.92 15.15 -5.11
N GLU A 302 -11.23 16.16 -4.59
CA GLU A 302 -11.42 16.64 -3.22
C GLU A 302 -12.85 17.12 -3.00
N GLN A 303 -13.41 17.85 -3.95
CA GLN A 303 -14.80 18.33 -3.86
C GLN A 303 -15.81 17.17 -3.91
N ALA A 304 -15.64 16.22 -4.84
CA ALA A 304 -16.50 15.05 -4.95
C ALA A 304 -16.48 14.20 -3.67
N LEU A 305 -15.31 13.98 -3.09
CA LEU A 305 -15.15 13.16 -1.89
C LEU A 305 -15.80 13.75 -0.64
N LYS A 306 -16.17 15.04 -0.61
CA LYS A 306 -16.96 15.65 0.47
C LYS A 306 -18.36 15.04 0.62
N ASP A 307 -18.86 14.39 -0.42
CA ASP A 307 -20.14 13.67 -0.36
C ASP A 307 -20.02 12.38 0.49
N VAL A 308 -18.83 11.82 0.57
CA VAL A 308 -18.54 10.55 1.26
C VAL A 308 -17.83 10.77 2.58
N PHE A 309 -16.96 11.78 2.65
CA PHE A 309 -16.08 12.03 3.79
C PHE A 309 -16.40 13.34 4.46
N GLU A 310 -16.36 13.32 5.79
CA GLU A 310 -16.47 14.50 6.63
C GLU A 310 -15.06 14.90 7.09
N ASN A 311 -14.63 16.09 6.69
CA ASN A 311 -13.41 16.71 7.17
C ASN A 311 -13.71 17.54 8.45
N PRO A 312 -12.75 17.65 9.39
CA PRO A 312 -12.92 18.46 10.58
C PRO A 312 -13.16 19.93 10.26
#